data_14759a5ec36ce088f9f11988f18e9343
#
_entry.id   14759a5ec36ce088f9f11988f18e9343
#
_cell.length_a   1.000
_cell.length_b   1.000
_cell.length_c   1.000
_cell.angle_alpha   90.00
_cell.angle_beta   90.00
_cell.angle_gamma   90.00
#
_symmetry.space_group_name_H-M   'P 1'
#
loop_
_entity.id
_entity.type
_entity.pdbx_description
1 polymer ?
#
loop_
_entity_poly.entity_id
_entity_poly.type
_entity_poly.pdbx_seq_one_letter_code
_entity_poly.pdbx_strand_id
1 'polypeptide(L)'
;MLPEKQIHPFPPLYDAASEVLILGSFPSVKSRQQCFYYGHPQNRFWRVIAELFKSPVPVSIEEKRNFMLRNHVALWDSIASCTITGSSDSSIRDVVPNDIGLILASAPIKIICCNGRASFDCYNKYILPRTGREARLLPSTSPANAAWSIERLVGAWEEILTK
;
A
#
# COMPACT_ATOMS: atom_id res chain seq x y z
N MET A 1 9.83 19.18 11.60
CA MET A 1 8.39 18.95 11.81
C MET A 1 8.18 18.30 13.17
N LEU A 2 7.09 18.62 13.81
CA LEU A 2 6.71 18.01 15.08
C LEU A 2 5.88 16.75 14.84
N PRO A 3 5.92 15.76 15.76
CA PRO A 3 5.02 14.61 15.72
C PRO A 3 3.57 15.06 15.86
N GLU A 4 2.69 14.50 15.05
CA GLU A 4 1.26 14.80 15.07
C GLU A 4 0.45 13.52 14.96
N LYS A 5 -0.68 13.49 15.68
CA LYS A 5 -1.66 12.42 15.49
C LYS A 5 -2.36 12.61 14.15
N GLN A 6 -2.39 11.57 13.34
CA GLN A 6 -3.03 11.56 12.04
C GLN A 6 -3.99 10.38 11.93
N ILE A 7 -5.12 10.62 11.25
CA ILE A 7 -6.11 9.60 10.92
C ILE A 7 -6.06 9.40 9.40
N HIS A 8 -6.15 8.14 8.96
CA HIS A 8 -6.14 7.80 7.54
C HIS A 8 -7.31 8.52 6.85
N PRO A 9 -7.03 9.41 5.87
CA PRO A 9 -8.06 10.34 5.39
C PRO A 9 -8.90 9.82 4.22
N PHE A 10 -8.68 8.59 3.74
CA PHE A 10 -9.42 8.06 2.59
C PHE A 10 -9.69 6.57 2.72
N PRO A 11 -10.75 6.07 2.06
CA PRO A 11 -11.18 4.68 2.20
C PRO A 11 -10.28 3.72 1.41
N PRO A 12 -10.38 2.39 1.69
CA PRO A 12 -9.71 1.40 0.86
C PRO A 12 -10.24 1.40 -0.57
N LEU A 13 -9.38 1.00 -1.49
CA LEU A 13 -9.74 0.80 -2.90
C LEU A 13 -9.85 -0.69 -3.17
N TYR A 14 -11.07 -1.18 -3.41
CA TYR A 14 -11.31 -2.58 -3.77
C TYR A 14 -12.72 -2.74 -4.34
N ASP A 15 -12.95 -3.89 -4.97
CA ASP A 15 -14.30 -4.33 -5.34
C ASP A 15 -14.43 -5.84 -5.09
N ALA A 16 -15.59 -6.40 -5.42
CA ALA A 16 -15.86 -7.81 -5.18
C ALA A 16 -15.00 -8.77 -6.02
N ALA A 17 -14.28 -8.26 -7.02
CA ALA A 17 -13.40 -9.05 -7.87
C ALA A 17 -11.92 -8.92 -7.51
N SER A 18 -11.58 -8.15 -6.48
CA SER A 18 -10.18 -7.96 -6.06
C SER A 18 -9.58 -9.28 -5.56
N GLU A 19 -8.38 -9.60 -6.03
CA GLU A 19 -7.68 -10.84 -5.71
C GLU A 19 -6.31 -10.63 -5.07
N VAL A 20 -5.72 -9.46 -5.24
CA VAL A 20 -4.44 -9.07 -4.62
C VAL A 20 -4.70 -7.86 -3.74
N LEU A 21 -4.22 -7.89 -2.50
CA LEU A 21 -4.28 -6.72 -1.61
C LEU A 21 -2.87 -6.23 -1.35
N ILE A 22 -2.60 -4.98 -1.68
CA ILE A 22 -1.32 -4.33 -1.39
C ILE A 22 -1.54 -3.33 -0.26
N LEU A 23 -0.74 -3.46 0.79
CA LEU A 23 -0.81 -2.62 1.97
C LEU A 23 0.45 -1.77 2.11
N GLY A 24 0.27 -0.46 2.20
CA GLY A 24 1.31 0.43 2.70
C GLY A 24 1.27 0.52 4.23
N SER A 25 2.14 1.34 4.79
CA SER A 25 2.13 1.64 6.23
C SER A 25 1.09 2.70 6.55
N PHE A 26 1.39 3.94 6.21
CA PHE A 26 0.52 5.10 6.37
C PHE A 26 0.78 6.05 5.21
N PRO A 27 -0.22 6.79 4.70
CA PRO A 27 0.00 7.64 3.54
C PRO A 27 0.96 8.79 3.84
N SER A 28 1.80 9.14 2.85
CA SER A 28 2.69 10.30 2.92
C SER A 28 1.90 11.60 3.05
N VAL A 29 2.59 12.69 3.37
CA VAL A 29 1.97 14.03 3.42
C VAL A 29 1.27 14.34 2.10
N LYS A 30 1.91 14.08 0.95
CA LYS A 30 1.30 14.30 -0.37
C LYS A 30 0.06 13.44 -0.59
N SER A 31 0.11 12.17 -0.20
CA SER A 31 -1.04 11.26 -0.32
C SER A 31 -2.21 11.72 0.55
N ARG A 32 -1.92 12.20 1.77
CA ARG A 32 -2.95 12.74 2.65
C ARG A 32 -3.59 14.00 2.06
N GLN A 33 -2.81 14.86 1.43
CA GLN A 33 -3.30 16.08 0.77
C GLN A 33 -4.18 15.74 -0.43
N GLN A 34 -3.80 14.76 -1.23
CA GLN A 34 -4.53 14.33 -2.43
C GLN A 34 -5.67 13.37 -2.11
N CYS A 35 -5.71 12.81 -0.90
CA CYS A 35 -6.66 11.76 -0.48
C CYS A 35 -6.61 10.54 -1.40
N PHE A 36 -5.40 10.14 -1.84
CA PHE A 36 -5.20 8.94 -2.62
C PHE A 36 -3.78 8.38 -2.47
N TYR A 37 -3.60 7.13 -2.90
CA TYR A 37 -2.40 6.32 -2.66
C TYR A 37 -1.19 6.77 -3.48
N TYR A 38 -0.02 6.72 -2.84
CA TYR A 38 1.27 6.91 -3.51
C TYR A 38 1.34 8.19 -4.33
N GLY A 39 0.90 9.30 -3.73
CA GLY A 39 0.80 10.60 -4.40
C GLY A 39 2.11 11.38 -4.47
N HIS A 40 3.15 10.97 -3.72
CA HIS A 40 4.45 11.64 -3.80
C HIS A 40 5.05 11.45 -5.20
N PRO A 41 5.48 12.53 -5.88
CA PRO A 41 5.92 12.44 -7.29
C PRO A 41 7.11 11.51 -7.51
N GLN A 42 7.94 11.28 -6.50
CA GLN A 42 9.10 10.40 -6.59
C GLN A 42 8.81 8.97 -6.14
N ASN A 43 7.60 8.67 -5.66
CA ASN A 43 7.23 7.29 -5.35
C ASN A 43 7.10 6.50 -6.65
N ARG A 44 7.71 5.32 -6.70
CA ARG A 44 7.79 4.51 -7.91
C ARG A 44 6.63 3.53 -8.07
N PHE A 45 5.67 3.54 -7.14
CA PHE A 45 4.57 2.57 -7.14
C PHE A 45 3.85 2.49 -8.48
N TRP A 46 3.37 3.62 -8.99
CA TRP A 46 2.56 3.65 -10.21
C TRP A 46 3.37 3.23 -11.44
N ARG A 47 4.67 3.54 -11.48
CA ARG A 47 5.56 3.08 -12.55
C ARG A 47 5.79 1.57 -12.48
N VAL A 48 6.01 1.02 -11.28
CA VAL A 48 6.21 -0.42 -11.09
C VAL A 48 4.96 -1.19 -11.51
N ILE A 49 3.80 -0.77 -11.03
CA ILE A 49 2.51 -1.42 -11.33
C ILE A 49 2.21 -1.37 -12.84
N ALA A 50 2.43 -0.22 -13.47
CA ALA A 50 2.21 -0.08 -14.91
C ALA A 50 3.12 -1.02 -15.71
N GLU A 51 4.38 -1.13 -15.34
CA GLU A 51 5.33 -2.04 -15.98
C GLU A 51 4.90 -3.50 -15.84
N LEU A 52 4.47 -3.90 -14.65
CA LEU A 52 4.01 -5.27 -14.39
C LEU A 52 2.81 -5.65 -15.25
N PHE A 53 1.87 -4.74 -15.43
CA PHE A 53 0.65 -4.98 -16.22
C PHE A 53 0.78 -4.51 -17.68
N LYS A 54 1.99 -4.13 -18.11
CA LYS A 54 2.28 -3.71 -19.50
C LYS A 54 1.32 -2.62 -19.97
N SER A 55 1.19 -1.58 -19.20
CA SER A 55 0.25 -0.48 -19.40
C SER A 55 0.99 0.86 -19.34
N PRO A 56 0.46 1.92 -19.97
CA PRO A 56 0.89 3.28 -19.68
C PRO A 56 0.68 3.60 -18.20
N VAL A 57 1.51 4.48 -17.65
CA VAL A 57 1.39 4.89 -16.25
C VAL A 57 0.10 5.69 -16.07
N PRO A 58 -0.82 5.28 -15.18
CA PRO A 58 -2.01 6.07 -14.90
C PRO A 58 -1.62 7.36 -14.19
N VAL A 59 -2.27 8.48 -14.53
CA VAL A 59 -1.92 9.81 -14.05
C VAL A 59 -2.97 10.38 -13.09
N SER A 60 -4.24 10.44 -13.53
CA SER A 60 -5.31 10.96 -12.68
C SER A 60 -5.72 9.94 -11.62
N ILE A 61 -6.36 10.43 -10.56
CA ILE A 61 -6.92 9.54 -9.51
C ILE A 61 -7.92 8.57 -10.12
N GLU A 62 -8.77 9.04 -11.04
CA GLU A 62 -9.74 8.17 -11.72
C GLU A 62 -9.06 7.08 -12.53
N GLU A 63 -8.03 7.45 -13.32
CA GLU A 63 -7.25 6.48 -14.09
C GLU A 63 -6.58 5.43 -13.19
N LYS A 64 -5.99 5.88 -12.08
CA LYS A 64 -5.34 4.99 -11.09
C LYS A 64 -6.35 4.02 -10.47
N ARG A 65 -7.50 4.52 -10.05
CA ARG A 65 -8.58 3.71 -9.49
C ARG A 65 -9.04 2.64 -10.47
N ASN A 66 -9.38 3.06 -11.69
CA ASN A 66 -9.86 2.14 -12.73
C ASN A 66 -8.80 1.11 -13.11
N PHE A 67 -7.54 1.53 -13.18
CA PHE A 67 -6.40 0.64 -13.46
C PHE A 67 -6.31 -0.50 -12.44
N MET A 68 -6.35 -0.16 -11.15
CA MET A 68 -6.22 -1.16 -10.09
C MET A 68 -7.41 -2.12 -10.07
N LEU A 69 -8.62 -1.60 -10.16
CA LEU A 69 -9.82 -2.44 -10.14
C LEU A 69 -9.91 -3.36 -11.36
N ARG A 70 -9.55 -2.85 -12.54
CA ARG A 70 -9.51 -3.65 -13.78
C ARG A 70 -8.53 -4.81 -13.68
N ASN A 71 -7.43 -4.63 -12.96
CA ASN A 71 -6.41 -5.66 -12.76
C ASN A 71 -6.62 -6.48 -11.47
N HIS A 72 -7.76 -6.31 -10.79
CA HIS A 72 -8.14 -7.05 -9.59
C HIS A 72 -7.18 -6.84 -8.41
N VAL A 73 -6.63 -5.64 -8.29
CA VAL A 73 -5.71 -5.27 -7.22
C VAL A 73 -6.37 -4.26 -6.29
N ALA A 74 -6.43 -4.61 -5.01
CA ALA A 74 -6.92 -3.73 -3.95
C ALA A 74 -5.76 -3.01 -3.27
N LEU A 75 -6.04 -1.80 -2.80
CA LEU A 75 -5.08 -0.98 -2.06
C LEU A 75 -5.65 -0.53 -0.73
N TRP A 76 -4.83 -0.58 0.29
CA TRP A 76 -5.06 0.10 1.55
C TRP A 76 -3.72 0.31 2.26
N ASP A 77 -3.79 0.74 3.51
CA ASP A 77 -2.63 0.83 4.41
C ASP A 77 -2.91 0.04 5.67
N SER A 78 -1.86 -0.43 6.32
CA SER A 78 -1.98 -1.22 7.55
C SER A 78 -2.49 -0.38 8.72
N ILE A 79 -2.29 0.93 8.69
CA ILE A 79 -2.52 1.83 9.82
C ILE A 79 -3.73 2.73 9.57
N ALA A 80 -4.69 2.69 10.50
CA ALA A 80 -5.86 3.57 10.49
C ALA A 80 -5.55 4.92 11.11
N SER A 81 -4.76 4.95 12.18
CA SER A 81 -4.29 6.18 12.81
C SER A 81 -2.96 5.94 13.52
N CYS A 82 -2.19 6.99 13.66
CA CYS A 82 -0.90 6.94 14.34
C CYS A 82 -0.43 8.35 14.70
N THR A 83 0.65 8.42 15.47
CA THR A 83 1.44 9.64 15.64
C THR A 83 2.64 9.54 14.71
N ILE A 84 2.82 10.54 13.85
CA ILE A 84 3.86 10.52 12.82
C ILE A 84 4.47 11.90 12.64
N THR A 85 5.75 11.95 12.29
CA THR A 85 6.46 13.18 11.91
C THR A 85 6.59 13.22 10.39
N GLY A 86 5.81 14.09 9.73
CA GLY A 86 5.80 14.18 8.26
C GLY A 86 5.41 12.87 7.60
N SER A 87 6.28 12.35 6.75
CA SER A 87 6.11 11.08 6.03
C SER A 87 7.04 9.98 6.54
N SER A 88 7.73 10.20 7.66
CA SER A 88 8.77 9.28 8.15
C SER A 88 8.19 8.04 8.81
N ASP A 89 8.33 6.88 8.15
CA ASP A 89 7.90 5.59 8.70
C ASP A 89 8.57 5.27 10.04
N SER A 90 9.82 5.66 10.22
CA SER A 90 10.55 5.41 11.47
C SER A 90 10.03 6.22 12.66
N SER A 91 9.26 7.27 12.41
CA SER A 91 8.64 8.11 13.45
C SER A 91 7.28 7.59 13.91
N ILE A 92 6.72 6.59 13.24
CA ILE A 92 5.37 6.08 13.51
C ILE A 92 5.30 5.46 14.91
N ARG A 93 4.29 5.89 15.68
CA ARG A 93 3.97 5.33 16.99
C ARG A 93 2.47 5.47 17.26
N ASP A 94 2.00 4.88 18.36
CA ASP A 94 0.58 4.94 18.75
C ASP A 94 -0.34 4.39 17.65
N VAL A 95 0.02 3.24 17.08
CA VAL A 95 -0.65 2.65 15.93
C VAL A 95 -2.00 2.07 16.29
N VAL A 96 -3.02 2.46 15.52
CA VAL A 96 -4.31 1.77 15.45
C VAL A 96 -4.39 1.14 14.05
N PRO A 97 -4.48 -0.19 13.93
CA PRO A 97 -4.50 -0.84 12.63
C PRO A 97 -5.85 -0.67 11.93
N ASN A 98 -5.82 -0.70 10.59
CA ASN A 98 -7.03 -0.81 9.79
C ASN A 98 -7.64 -2.21 9.93
N ASP A 99 -8.97 -2.27 9.79
CA ASP A 99 -9.68 -3.55 9.77
C ASP A 99 -9.58 -4.21 8.39
N ILE A 100 -8.50 -4.92 8.16
CA ILE A 100 -8.25 -5.61 6.89
C ILE A 100 -9.28 -6.73 6.66
N GLY A 101 -9.86 -7.28 7.73
CA GLY A 101 -10.93 -8.26 7.64
C GLY A 101 -12.13 -7.78 6.83
N LEU A 102 -12.37 -6.48 6.79
CA LEU A 102 -13.41 -5.86 5.97
C LEU A 102 -13.24 -6.22 4.48
N ILE A 103 -12.02 -6.08 3.97
CA ILE A 103 -11.72 -6.42 2.57
C ILE A 103 -11.77 -7.92 2.36
N LEU A 104 -11.20 -8.70 3.28
CA LEU A 104 -11.15 -10.17 3.16
C LEU A 104 -12.55 -10.79 3.15
N ALA A 105 -13.50 -10.16 3.84
CA ALA A 105 -14.90 -10.61 3.86
C ALA A 105 -15.65 -10.25 2.57
N SER A 106 -15.18 -9.24 1.83
CA SER A 106 -15.90 -8.66 0.69
C SER A 106 -15.34 -9.06 -0.68
N ALA A 107 -14.11 -9.57 -0.73
CA ALA A 107 -13.42 -9.88 -1.97
C ALA A 107 -12.61 -11.18 -1.85
N PRO A 108 -12.42 -11.93 -2.95
CA PRO A 108 -11.68 -13.18 -2.95
C PRO A 108 -10.16 -12.97 -2.95
N ILE A 109 -9.64 -12.30 -1.94
CA ILE A 109 -8.21 -11.99 -1.84
C ILE A 109 -7.41 -13.29 -1.72
N LYS A 110 -6.52 -13.51 -2.67
CA LYS A 110 -5.64 -14.69 -2.73
C LYS A 110 -4.29 -14.42 -2.08
N ILE A 111 -3.74 -13.21 -2.26
CA ILE A 111 -2.47 -12.83 -1.65
C ILE A 111 -2.56 -11.43 -1.04
N ILE A 112 -1.85 -11.26 0.07
CA ILE A 112 -1.67 -9.98 0.74
C ILE A 112 -0.18 -9.64 0.65
N CYS A 113 0.14 -8.45 0.17
CA CYS A 113 1.52 -7.97 0.03
C CYS A 113 1.70 -6.66 0.79
N CYS A 114 2.79 -6.54 1.51
CA CYS A 114 3.14 -5.32 2.20
C CYS A 114 4.25 -4.58 1.45
N ASN A 115 3.98 -3.32 1.13
CA ASN A 115 4.91 -2.45 0.43
C ASN A 115 5.90 -1.87 1.44
N GLY A 116 6.99 -2.58 1.64
CA GLY A 116 8.06 -2.20 2.55
C GLY A 116 7.97 -2.77 3.95
N ARG A 117 9.08 -2.66 4.67
CA ARG A 117 9.27 -3.28 6.00
C ARG A 117 8.32 -2.71 7.04
N ALA A 118 8.10 -1.40 7.05
CA ALA A 118 7.23 -0.77 8.04
C ALA A 118 5.80 -1.30 7.95
N SER A 119 5.27 -1.46 6.73
CA SER A 119 3.95 -2.08 6.51
C SER A 119 3.92 -3.53 6.98
N PHE A 120 4.96 -4.29 6.62
CA PHE A 120 5.05 -5.72 6.96
C PHE A 120 5.13 -5.95 8.47
N ASP A 121 5.96 -5.19 9.17
CA ASP A 121 6.10 -5.31 10.62
C ASP A 121 4.79 -4.93 11.34
N CYS A 122 4.13 -3.89 10.87
CA CYS A 122 2.83 -3.47 11.38
C CYS A 122 1.76 -4.55 11.15
N TYR A 123 1.71 -5.11 9.95
CA TYR A 123 0.80 -6.19 9.63
C TYR A 123 0.99 -7.40 10.56
N ASN A 124 2.23 -7.83 10.72
CA ASN A 124 2.53 -9.00 11.57
C ASN A 124 2.18 -8.76 13.03
N LYS A 125 2.40 -7.56 13.53
CA LYS A 125 2.16 -7.23 14.94
C LYS A 125 0.68 -7.07 15.26
N TYR A 126 -0.08 -6.40 14.40
CA TYR A 126 -1.45 -5.95 14.72
C TYR A 126 -2.55 -6.63 13.91
N ILE A 127 -2.25 -7.08 12.71
CA ILE A 127 -3.29 -7.55 11.76
C ILE A 127 -3.26 -9.07 11.61
N LEU A 128 -2.09 -9.67 11.48
CA LEU A 128 -1.95 -11.12 11.35
C LEU A 128 -2.66 -11.89 12.46
N PRO A 129 -2.56 -11.51 13.75
CA PRO A 129 -3.29 -12.21 14.83
C PRO A 129 -4.81 -12.18 14.65
N ARG A 130 -5.34 -11.18 13.96
CA ARG A 130 -6.79 -11.02 13.74
C ARG A 130 -7.28 -11.77 12.52
N THR A 131 -6.48 -11.81 11.44
CA THR A 131 -6.88 -12.38 10.15
C THR A 131 -6.45 -13.83 9.98
N GLY A 132 -5.36 -14.23 10.61
CA GLY A 132 -4.74 -15.54 10.39
C GLY A 132 -4.15 -15.70 8.99
N ARG A 133 -4.10 -14.62 8.19
CA ARG A 133 -3.61 -14.63 6.81
C ARG A 133 -2.22 -14.03 6.75
N GLU A 134 -1.23 -14.81 6.34
CA GLU A 134 0.14 -14.31 6.16
C GLU A 134 0.24 -13.33 4.98
N ALA A 135 1.10 -12.32 5.13
CA ALA A 135 1.41 -11.37 4.08
C ALA A 135 2.82 -11.60 3.54
N ARG A 136 3.05 -11.16 2.33
CA ARG A 136 4.38 -11.20 1.69
C ARG A 136 5.03 -9.83 1.79
N LEU A 137 6.32 -9.81 2.11
CA LEU A 137 7.10 -8.57 2.12
C LEU A 137 7.59 -8.27 0.71
N LEU A 138 7.26 -7.08 0.21
CA LEU A 138 7.82 -6.55 -1.03
C LEU A 138 8.71 -5.35 -0.73
N PRO A 139 9.78 -5.14 -1.51
CA PRO A 139 10.64 -3.96 -1.31
C PRO A 139 9.84 -2.68 -1.53
N SER A 140 10.12 -1.68 -0.69
CA SER A 140 9.39 -0.41 -0.72
C SER A 140 9.59 0.35 -2.02
N THR A 141 8.50 0.88 -2.57
CA THR A 141 8.53 1.78 -3.73
C THR A 141 8.85 3.22 -3.36
N SER A 142 8.97 3.53 -2.07
CA SER A 142 9.30 4.85 -1.56
C SER A 142 10.64 5.36 -2.09
N PRO A 143 10.78 6.67 -2.37
CA PRO A 143 12.09 7.24 -2.71
C PRO A 143 13.12 7.09 -1.59
N ALA A 144 12.70 6.87 -0.35
CA ALA A 144 13.61 6.56 0.76
C ALA A 144 14.37 5.24 0.56
N ASN A 145 13.85 4.33 -0.25
CA ASN A 145 14.49 3.05 -0.60
C ASN A 145 15.35 3.22 -1.87
N ALA A 146 16.26 4.18 -1.85
CA ALA A 146 17.01 4.62 -3.02
C ALA A 146 17.96 3.56 -3.61
N ALA A 147 18.36 2.57 -2.81
CA ALA A 147 19.24 1.49 -3.27
C ALA A 147 18.57 0.56 -4.29
N TRP A 148 17.25 0.54 -4.35
CA TRP A 148 16.50 -0.25 -5.30
C TRP A 148 16.19 0.53 -6.57
N SER A 149 16.66 0.04 -7.71
CA SER A 149 16.29 0.58 -9.02
C SER A 149 14.88 0.18 -9.39
N ILE A 150 14.30 0.85 -10.38
CA ILE A 150 12.97 0.50 -10.88
C ILE A 150 12.95 -0.93 -11.42
N GLU A 151 13.99 -1.35 -12.12
CA GLU A 151 14.09 -2.71 -12.68
C GLU A 151 14.11 -3.77 -11.59
N ARG A 152 14.84 -3.53 -10.50
CA ARG A 152 14.87 -4.44 -9.35
C ARG A 152 13.52 -4.51 -8.66
N LEU A 153 12.85 -3.37 -8.51
CA LEU A 153 11.50 -3.32 -7.93
C LEU A 153 10.52 -4.12 -8.78
N VAL A 154 10.51 -3.91 -10.09
CA VAL A 154 9.62 -4.64 -11.01
C VAL A 154 9.84 -6.14 -10.87
N GLY A 155 11.12 -6.59 -10.88
CA GLY A 155 11.43 -8.00 -10.73
C GLY A 155 10.92 -8.60 -9.42
N ALA A 156 11.12 -7.90 -8.31
CA ALA A 156 10.67 -8.38 -7.00
C ALA A 156 9.14 -8.34 -6.85
N TRP A 157 8.48 -7.39 -7.49
CA TRP A 157 7.03 -7.24 -7.42
C TRP A 157 6.25 -8.18 -8.35
N GLU A 158 6.94 -8.93 -9.22
CA GLU A 158 6.29 -9.90 -10.12
C GLU A 158 5.45 -10.94 -9.37
N GLU A 159 5.75 -11.21 -8.10
CA GLU A 159 4.98 -12.19 -7.34
C GLU A 159 3.51 -11.81 -7.15
N ILE A 160 3.11 -10.55 -7.34
CA ILE A 160 1.70 -10.17 -7.31
C ILE A 160 0.92 -10.77 -8.49
N LEU A 161 1.62 -11.18 -9.55
CA LEU A 161 1.01 -11.81 -10.71
C LEU A 161 0.78 -13.32 -10.51
N THR A 162 1.31 -13.90 -9.43
CA THR A 162 1.26 -15.36 -9.16
C THR A 162 0.18 -15.74 -8.14
N LYS A 163 -0.92 -15.05 -8.17
CA LYS A 163 -2.05 -15.25 -7.26
C LYS A 163 -2.78 -16.58 -7.48
#